data_9c4bbb35ca6a5f54169bd4459deea854
#
_entry.id   9c4bbb35ca6a5f54169bd4459deea854
#
_cell.length_a   1.000
_cell.length_b   1.000
_cell.length_c   1.000
_cell.angle_alpha   90.00
_cell.angle_beta   90.00
_cell.angle_gamma   90.00
#
_symmetry.space_group_name_H-M   'P 1'
#
loop_
_entity.id
_entity.type
_entity.pdbx_description
1 polymer ?
#
loop_
_entity_poly.entity_id
_entity_poly.type
_entity_poly.pdbx_seq_one_letter_code
_entity_poly.pdbx_strand_id
1 'polypeptide(L)'
;MLAAAASAAAVLLSVTGVAAADPTTPAPAPPPVPQTTMDHAGTYAIGTDIVAGTYASAGPVEGNKCYWKRVGGDDGATTLDNALTGKAQVVQIEPTDTAFKTNGCQPWQLTDAPPPGQTPPWLSAIQLRHYLDVLNGLAGQSGNGQLPPS
;
A
#
# COMPACT_ATOMS: atom_id res chain seq x y z
N MET A 1 38.93 3.46 -91.04
CA MET A 1 38.51 4.85 -90.98
C MET A 1 37.52 5.03 -89.87
N LEU A 2 37.81 6.00 -89.06
CA LEU A 2 36.96 6.57 -88.02
C LEU A 2 36.56 5.68 -86.82
N ALA A 3 37.35 5.87 -85.78
CA ALA A 3 37.05 5.53 -84.41
C ALA A 3 35.98 6.46 -83.88
N ALA A 4 35.01 5.89 -83.18
CA ALA A 4 34.11 6.64 -82.32
C ALA A 4 34.37 6.19 -80.89
N ALA A 5 35.00 7.06 -80.16
CA ALA A 5 35.20 6.89 -78.72
C ALA A 5 33.86 7.18 -78.01
N ALA A 6 33.32 6.21 -77.39
CA ALA A 6 32.19 6.40 -76.46
C ALA A 6 32.73 6.59 -75.04
N SER A 7 32.65 7.81 -74.53
CA SER A 7 32.97 8.15 -73.17
C SER A 7 31.81 7.71 -72.28
N ALA A 8 32.02 6.67 -71.52
CA ALA A 8 31.08 6.31 -70.46
C ALA A 8 31.31 7.21 -69.23
N ALA A 9 30.43 8.14 -69.03
CA ALA A 9 30.38 8.90 -67.78
C ALA A 9 29.84 8.00 -66.69
N ALA A 10 30.67 7.57 -65.76
CA ALA A 10 30.25 6.90 -64.54
C ALA A 10 29.65 7.95 -63.57
N VAL A 11 28.37 7.98 -63.48
CA VAL A 11 27.65 8.72 -62.41
C VAL A 11 27.86 7.96 -61.14
N LEU A 12 28.79 8.41 -60.33
CA LEU A 12 28.84 7.98 -58.89
C LEU A 12 27.67 8.59 -58.17
N LEU A 13 26.60 7.82 -58.04
CA LEU A 13 25.55 8.10 -57.05
C LEU A 13 26.17 7.92 -55.67
N SER A 14 26.57 9.02 -55.05
CA SER A 14 26.84 9.08 -53.62
C SER A 14 25.52 8.86 -52.90
N VAL A 15 25.26 7.64 -52.52
CA VAL A 15 24.23 7.36 -51.53
C VAL A 15 24.78 7.89 -50.21
N THR A 16 24.44 9.14 -49.91
CA THR A 16 24.54 9.61 -48.53
C THR A 16 23.55 8.77 -47.73
N GLY A 17 24.05 7.69 -47.12
CA GLY A 17 23.30 6.96 -46.14
C GLY A 17 22.89 7.95 -45.05
N VAL A 18 21.63 8.34 -45.07
CA VAL A 18 21.03 8.97 -43.89
C VAL A 18 21.18 7.90 -42.84
N ALA A 19 22.11 8.09 -41.91
CA ALA A 19 22.07 7.31 -40.66
C ALA A 19 20.71 7.59 -40.04
N ALA A 20 19.76 6.66 -40.24
CA ALA A 20 18.54 6.68 -39.48
C ALA A 20 19.01 6.66 -38.04
N ALA A 21 18.77 7.75 -37.30
CA ALA A 21 18.93 7.74 -35.88
C ALA A 21 18.13 6.54 -35.40
N ASP A 22 18.79 5.56 -34.80
CA ASP A 22 18.09 4.46 -34.15
C ASP A 22 16.98 5.07 -33.35
N PRO A 23 15.71 4.59 -33.50
CA PRO A 23 14.67 5.03 -32.59
C PRO A 23 15.22 4.73 -31.21
N THR A 24 15.59 5.78 -30.48
CA THR A 24 16.05 5.66 -29.12
C THR A 24 14.88 5.03 -28.39
N THR A 25 14.96 3.73 -28.14
CA THR A 25 14.01 3.06 -27.25
C THR A 25 14.07 3.88 -25.97
N PRO A 26 12.98 4.57 -25.58
CA PRO A 26 13.03 5.35 -24.37
C PRO A 26 13.53 4.43 -23.26
N ALA A 27 14.53 4.89 -22.50
CA ALA A 27 15.06 4.12 -21.39
C ALA A 27 13.88 3.62 -20.56
N PRO A 28 13.85 2.33 -20.16
CA PRO A 28 12.74 1.82 -19.34
C PRO A 28 12.55 2.77 -18.16
N ALA A 29 11.31 3.19 -17.95
CA ALA A 29 10.97 4.05 -16.83
C ALA A 29 11.51 3.39 -15.54
N PRO A 30 12.13 4.16 -14.64
CA PRO A 30 12.56 3.61 -13.37
C PRO A 30 11.38 2.89 -12.70
N PRO A 31 11.60 1.75 -12.03
CA PRO A 31 10.52 1.04 -11.36
C PRO A 31 9.80 2.01 -10.42
N PRO A 32 8.46 1.93 -10.33
CA PRO A 32 7.69 2.80 -9.46
C PRO A 32 8.18 2.64 -8.02
N VAL A 33 8.39 3.75 -7.34
CA VAL A 33 8.71 3.75 -5.91
C VAL A 33 7.44 3.37 -5.16
N PRO A 34 7.50 2.38 -4.27
CA PRO A 34 6.34 2.01 -3.46
C PRO A 34 5.78 3.20 -2.69
N GLN A 35 4.46 3.36 -2.73
CA GLN A 35 3.76 4.48 -2.09
C GLN A 35 3.45 4.20 -0.62
N THR A 36 3.12 5.26 0.09
CA THR A 36 2.68 5.23 1.50
C THR A 36 1.19 5.54 1.65
N THR A 37 0.49 5.65 0.54
CA THR A 37 -0.96 5.93 0.49
C THR A 37 -1.64 5.04 -0.54
N MET A 38 -2.91 4.72 -0.26
CA MET A 38 -3.80 4.02 -1.20
C MET A 38 -5.09 4.80 -1.27
N ASP A 39 -5.29 5.57 -2.31
CA ASP A 39 -6.41 6.50 -2.47
C ASP A 39 -7.52 5.99 -3.41
N HIS A 40 -7.35 4.79 -3.95
CA HIS A 40 -8.31 4.16 -4.85
C HIS A 40 -8.61 2.72 -4.42
N ALA A 41 -9.79 2.25 -4.80
CA ALA A 41 -10.11 0.83 -4.72
C ALA A 41 -9.20 0.03 -5.67
N GLY A 42 -8.72 -1.11 -5.21
CA GLY A 42 -7.85 -1.95 -6.02
C GLY A 42 -7.05 -2.96 -5.21
N THR A 43 -6.12 -3.60 -5.88
CA THR A 43 -5.17 -4.52 -5.28
C THR A 43 -3.77 -3.93 -5.41
N TYR A 44 -3.07 -3.84 -4.29
CA TYR A 44 -1.74 -3.24 -4.17
C TYR A 44 -0.72 -4.33 -3.81
N ALA A 45 0.30 -4.48 -4.62
CA ALA A 45 1.41 -5.40 -4.35
C ALA A 45 2.34 -4.82 -3.29
N ILE A 46 2.66 -5.62 -2.28
CA ILE A 46 3.52 -5.20 -1.18
C ILE A 46 4.98 -5.15 -1.66
N GLY A 47 5.64 -4.04 -1.40
CA GLY A 47 7.02 -3.80 -1.82
C GLY A 47 7.17 -3.28 -3.25
N THR A 48 6.10 -3.28 -4.04
CA THR A 48 6.07 -2.76 -5.42
C THR A 48 5.16 -1.53 -5.52
N ASP A 49 3.90 -1.67 -5.13
CA ASP A 49 2.92 -0.58 -5.19
C ASP A 49 2.89 0.22 -3.89
N ILE A 50 2.99 -0.47 -2.76
CA ILE A 50 3.02 0.12 -1.43
C ILE A 50 4.12 -0.48 -0.56
N VAL A 51 4.60 0.28 0.41
CA VAL A 51 5.50 -0.25 1.43
C VAL A 51 4.72 -1.06 2.47
N ALA A 52 5.38 -2.05 3.09
CA ALA A 52 4.83 -2.71 4.27
C ALA A 52 4.77 -1.72 5.44
N GLY A 53 3.83 -1.91 6.34
CA GLY A 53 3.66 -1.07 7.52
C GLY A 53 2.22 -1.03 8.01
N THR A 54 1.95 -0.17 8.95
CA THR A 54 0.61 0.02 9.49
C THR A 54 -0.11 1.12 8.73
N TYR A 55 -1.31 0.83 8.25
CA TYR A 55 -2.14 1.75 7.49
C TYR A 55 -3.44 2.03 8.20
N ALA A 56 -3.87 3.28 8.16
CA ALA A 56 -5.15 3.72 8.70
C ALA A 56 -6.05 4.30 7.62
N SER A 57 -7.34 3.98 7.69
CA SER A 57 -8.40 4.58 6.89
C SER A 57 -9.51 5.09 7.81
N ALA A 58 -10.12 6.20 7.45
CA ALA A 58 -11.25 6.76 8.19
C ALA A 58 -12.51 5.90 8.10
N GLY A 59 -12.50 4.85 7.30
CA GLY A 59 -13.61 3.93 7.13
C GLY A 59 -14.21 3.97 5.73
N PRO A 60 -15.48 3.64 5.59
CA PRO A 60 -16.13 3.62 4.29
C PRO A 60 -16.27 5.03 3.70
N VAL A 61 -16.25 5.09 2.36
CA VAL A 61 -16.79 6.25 1.66
C VAL A 61 -18.30 6.30 1.84
N GLU A 62 -18.89 7.50 1.72
CA GLU A 62 -20.32 7.69 1.94
C GLU A 62 -21.16 6.74 1.07
N GLY A 63 -22.14 6.08 1.70
CA GLY A 63 -23.04 5.15 1.03
C GLY A 63 -22.48 3.74 0.83
N ASN A 64 -21.26 3.45 1.27
CA ASN A 64 -20.58 2.16 1.10
C ASN A 64 -20.21 1.52 2.43
N LYS A 65 -19.67 0.31 2.32
CA LYS A 65 -18.92 -0.34 3.39
C LYS A 65 -17.46 -0.47 2.97
N CYS A 66 -16.56 -0.31 3.93
CA CYS A 66 -15.14 -0.48 3.71
C CYS A 66 -14.80 -1.97 3.76
N TYR A 67 -14.36 -2.51 2.64
CA TYR A 67 -13.84 -3.86 2.53
C TYR A 67 -12.33 -3.82 2.30
N TRP A 68 -11.61 -4.64 3.06
CA TRP A 68 -10.19 -4.83 2.83
C TRP A 68 -9.79 -6.29 3.08
N LYS A 69 -8.69 -6.68 2.48
CA LYS A 69 -8.14 -8.04 2.58
C LYS A 69 -6.63 -8.02 2.47
N ARG A 70 -5.94 -8.73 3.37
CA ARG A 70 -4.53 -9.06 3.26
C ARG A 70 -4.39 -10.43 2.61
N VAL A 71 -3.49 -10.53 1.67
CA VAL A 71 -3.21 -11.76 0.91
C VAL A 71 -1.75 -12.11 1.02
N GLY A 72 -1.44 -13.38 1.21
CA GLY A 72 -0.08 -13.85 1.35
C GLY A 72 -0.03 -15.37 1.48
N GLY A 73 0.81 -15.87 2.38
CA GLY A 73 1.03 -17.29 2.57
C GLY A 73 2.01 -17.87 1.55
N ASP A 74 2.26 -19.16 1.65
CA ASP A 74 3.24 -19.87 0.82
C ASP A 74 2.85 -19.88 -0.67
N ASP A 75 1.55 -19.82 -0.98
CA ASP A 75 1.00 -19.73 -2.33
C ASP A 75 0.87 -18.28 -2.85
N GLY A 76 1.09 -17.28 -1.99
CA GLY A 76 0.91 -15.87 -2.31
C GLY A 76 -0.54 -15.46 -2.55
N ALA A 77 -1.51 -16.33 -2.31
CA ALA A 77 -2.93 -16.13 -2.63
C ALA A 77 -3.89 -16.37 -1.46
N THR A 78 -3.37 -16.83 -0.33
CA THR A 78 -4.16 -17.10 0.87
C THR A 78 -4.62 -15.79 1.51
N THR A 79 -5.88 -15.71 1.87
CA THR A 79 -6.42 -14.60 2.67
C THR A 79 -5.91 -14.73 4.10
N LEU A 80 -5.07 -13.78 4.53
CA LEU A 80 -4.49 -13.76 5.88
C LEU A 80 -5.42 -13.08 6.87
N ASP A 81 -6.09 -12.01 6.42
CA ASP A 81 -7.01 -11.24 7.22
C ASP A 81 -7.94 -10.43 6.31
N ASN A 82 -9.13 -10.12 6.76
CA ASN A 82 -10.08 -9.29 6.03
C ASN A 82 -11.14 -8.68 6.96
N ALA A 83 -11.79 -7.65 6.48
CA ALA A 83 -12.97 -7.10 7.12
C ALA A 83 -13.90 -6.40 6.12
N LEU A 84 -15.18 -6.41 6.44
CA LEU A 84 -16.20 -5.56 5.83
C LEU A 84 -16.84 -4.76 6.94
N THR A 85 -16.63 -3.45 6.97
CA THR A 85 -16.95 -2.62 8.12
C THR A 85 -17.50 -1.26 7.76
N GLY A 86 -18.27 -0.68 8.67
CA GLY A 86 -18.71 0.72 8.61
C GLY A 86 -17.89 1.67 9.48
N LYS A 87 -16.75 1.21 10.02
CA LYS A 87 -15.91 1.95 10.97
C LYS A 87 -14.53 2.22 10.42
N ALA A 88 -13.85 3.22 11.00
CA ALA A 88 -12.43 3.45 10.76
C ALA A 88 -11.61 2.18 11.05
N GLN A 89 -10.56 1.98 10.27
CA GLN A 89 -9.72 0.78 10.32
C GLN A 89 -8.25 1.14 10.46
N VAL A 90 -7.53 0.31 11.20
CA VAL A 90 -6.07 0.30 11.24
C VAL A 90 -5.63 -1.13 10.95
N VAL A 91 -4.77 -1.31 9.98
CA VAL A 91 -4.32 -2.64 9.51
C VAL A 91 -2.81 -2.67 9.44
N GLN A 92 -2.21 -3.70 9.99
CA GLN A 92 -0.79 -3.96 9.81
C GLN A 92 -0.57 -4.84 8.58
N ILE A 93 0.16 -4.32 7.61
CA ILE A 93 0.58 -5.04 6.41
C ILE A 93 2.03 -5.48 6.62
N GLU A 94 2.23 -6.78 6.61
CA GLU A 94 3.55 -7.38 6.86
C GLU A 94 4.42 -7.37 5.59
N PRO A 95 5.75 -7.32 5.72
CA PRO A 95 6.65 -7.45 4.57
C PRO A 95 6.51 -8.78 3.83
N THR A 96 5.97 -9.79 4.49
CA THR A 96 5.71 -11.13 3.93
C THR A 96 4.37 -11.24 3.24
N ASP A 97 3.50 -10.22 3.34
CA ASP A 97 2.25 -10.16 2.59
C ASP A 97 2.54 -9.99 1.10
N THR A 98 1.74 -10.61 0.25
CA THR A 98 1.85 -10.48 -1.21
C THR A 98 1.10 -9.27 -1.72
N ALA A 99 -0.13 -9.07 -1.24
CA ALA A 99 -0.98 -8.00 -1.70
C ALA A 99 -1.99 -7.55 -0.62
N PHE A 100 -2.41 -6.30 -0.76
CA PHE A 100 -3.52 -5.72 0.00
C PHE A 100 -4.62 -5.30 -0.97
N LYS A 101 -5.83 -5.75 -0.74
CA LYS A 101 -7.00 -5.37 -1.53
C LYS A 101 -7.91 -4.47 -0.70
N THR A 102 -8.42 -3.41 -1.32
CA THR A 102 -9.36 -2.48 -0.67
C THR A 102 -10.45 -2.05 -1.63
N ASN A 103 -11.66 -1.87 -1.11
CA ASN A 103 -12.82 -1.40 -1.87
C ASN A 103 -13.79 -0.66 -0.94
N GLY A 104 -14.31 0.47 -1.41
CA GLY A 104 -15.29 1.25 -0.68
C GLY A 104 -14.75 1.94 0.57
N CYS A 105 -13.44 1.96 0.77
CA CYS A 105 -12.77 2.65 1.86
C CYS A 105 -12.32 4.05 1.45
N GLN A 106 -12.28 4.95 2.42
CA GLN A 106 -11.56 6.21 2.28
C GLN A 106 -10.05 5.92 2.15
N PRO A 107 -9.25 6.89 1.69
CA PRO A 107 -7.83 6.66 1.49
C PRO A 107 -7.15 6.06 2.71
N TRP A 108 -6.26 5.12 2.45
CA TRP A 108 -5.37 4.53 3.45
C TRP A 108 -4.07 5.31 3.49
N GLN A 109 -3.57 5.58 4.68
CA GLN A 109 -2.29 6.27 4.88
C GLN A 109 -1.42 5.48 5.83
N LEU A 110 -0.13 5.43 5.50
CA LEU A 110 0.86 4.88 6.40
C LEU A 110 0.87 5.68 7.70
N THR A 111 0.86 5.00 8.82
CA THR A 111 0.81 5.59 10.14
C THR A 111 1.72 4.83 11.10
N ASP A 112 2.15 5.48 12.16
CA ASP A 112 2.85 4.91 13.30
C ASP A 112 1.90 4.54 14.46
N ALA A 113 0.58 4.59 14.21
CA ALA A 113 -0.40 4.07 15.17
C ALA A 113 -0.13 2.59 15.48
N PRO A 114 -0.32 2.15 16.73
CA PRO A 114 -0.13 0.75 17.08
C PRO A 114 -1.12 -0.13 16.30
N PRO A 115 -0.68 -1.30 15.81
CA PRO A 115 -1.55 -2.25 15.15
C PRO A 115 -2.70 -2.69 16.06
N PRO A 116 -3.85 -3.08 15.49
CA PRO A 116 -4.95 -3.62 16.26
C PRO A 116 -4.50 -4.82 17.12
N GLY A 117 -4.85 -4.81 18.39
CA GLY A 117 -4.47 -5.86 19.33
C GLY A 117 -3.05 -5.77 19.91
N GLN A 118 -2.25 -4.80 19.48
CA GLN A 118 -0.95 -4.51 20.07
C GLN A 118 -1.01 -3.16 20.78
N THR A 119 -1.49 -3.18 22.02
CA THR A 119 -1.40 -1.99 22.86
C THR A 119 0.01 -1.90 23.42
N PRO A 120 0.73 -0.76 23.23
CA PRO A 120 2.02 -0.59 23.86
C PRO A 120 1.94 -0.84 25.37
N PRO A 121 2.93 -1.48 26.00
CA PRO A 121 2.86 -1.84 27.42
C PRO A 121 2.52 -0.68 28.35
N TRP A 122 3.05 0.53 28.05
CA TRP A 122 2.77 1.73 28.85
C TRP A 122 1.31 2.19 28.72
N LEU A 123 0.69 2.03 27.55
CA LEU A 123 -0.69 2.40 27.32
C LEU A 123 -1.64 1.39 27.98
N SER A 124 -1.30 0.11 27.94
CA SER A 124 -2.05 -0.93 28.67
C SER A 124 -2.09 -0.67 30.16
N ALA A 125 -0.97 -0.26 30.74
CA ALA A 125 -0.90 0.07 32.17
C ALA A 125 -1.78 1.27 32.53
N ILE A 126 -1.81 2.32 31.69
CA ILE A 126 -2.66 3.50 31.89
C ILE A 126 -4.15 3.12 31.74
N GLN A 127 -4.50 2.36 30.72
CA GLN A 127 -5.87 1.92 30.51
C GLN A 127 -6.38 1.04 31.65
N LEU A 128 -5.55 0.12 32.13
CA LEU A 128 -5.90 -0.74 33.26
C LEU A 128 -6.14 0.08 34.52
N ARG A 129 -5.30 1.05 34.84
CA ARG A 129 -5.49 1.95 35.99
C ARG A 129 -6.81 2.71 35.87
N HIS A 130 -7.08 3.30 34.72
CA HIS A 130 -8.31 4.04 34.48
C HIS A 130 -9.54 3.14 34.61
N TYR A 131 -9.48 1.92 34.12
CA TYR A 131 -10.55 0.94 34.26
C TYR A 131 -10.82 0.57 35.74
N LEU A 132 -9.75 0.34 36.50
CA LEU A 132 -9.85 0.04 37.93
C LEU A 132 -10.40 1.23 38.72
N ASP A 133 -10.00 2.45 38.37
CA ASP A 133 -10.53 3.66 39.03
C ASP A 133 -12.04 3.82 38.76
N VAL A 134 -12.49 3.56 37.55
CA VAL A 134 -13.93 3.58 37.22
C VAL A 134 -14.69 2.52 37.99
N LEU A 135 -14.19 1.30 38.09
CA LEU A 135 -14.82 0.22 38.86
C LEU A 135 -14.90 0.56 40.37
N ASN A 136 -13.84 1.12 40.93
CA ASN A 136 -13.82 1.53 42.32
C ASN A 136 -14.79 2.69 42.58
N GLY A 137 -14.90 3.64 41.68
CA GLY A 137 -15.89 4.72 41.76
C GLY A 137 -17.32 4.20 41.70
N LEU A 138 -17.65 3.23 40.87
CA LEU A 138 -18.95 2.60 40.77
C LEU A 138 -19.27 1.78 42.04
N ALA A 139 -18.30 1.06 42.58
CA ALA A 139 -18.47 0.30 43.82
C ALA A 139 -18.77 1.21 45.02
N GLY A 140 -18.14 2.39 45.06
CA GLY A 140 -18.42 3.40 46.09
C GLY A 140 -19.81 4.00 46.01
N GLN A 141 -20.38 4.14 44.81
CA GLN A 141 -21.71 4.68 44.56
C GLN A 141 -22.84 3.65 44.88
N SER A 142 -22.58 2.39 44.69
CA SER A 142 -23.59 1.34 44.88
C SER A 142 -23.77 0.91 46.36
N GLY A 143 -23.01 1.44 47.29
CA GLY A 143 -23.08 1.09 48.70
C GLY A 143 -22.69 -0.35 49.03
N ASN A 144 -22.25 -1.10 48.06
CA ASN A 144 -21.76 -2.47 48.20
C ASN A 144 -20.30 -2.45 48.59
N GLY A 145 -20.05 -2.38 49.85
CA GLY A 145 -18.79 -2.66 50.51
C GLY A 145 -17.52 -2.34 49.73
N GLN A 146 -16.76 -1.45 50.29
CA GLN A 146 -15.42 -1.17 49.82
C GLN A 146 -14.66 -2.45 49.55
N LEU A 147 -14.05 -2.53 48.39
CA LEU A 147 -13.00 -3.52 48.13
C LEU A 147 -11.95 -3.36 49.25
N PRO A 148 -11.51 -4.43 49.90
CA PRO A 148 -10.56 -4.34 50.98
C PRO A 148 -9.27 -3.64 50.46
N PRO A 149 -8.68 -2.78 51.28
CA PRO A 149 -7.40 -2.18 50.92
C PRO A 149 -6.38 -3.30 50.75
N SER A 150 -5.73 -3.30 49.62
CA SER A 150 -4.62 -4.21 49.31
C SER A 150 -3.39 -3.82 50.09
#